data_e3d36f5e759ec979980bfcec9d56e4ba
#
_entry.id   e3d36f5e759ec979980bfcec9d56e4ba
#
_cell.length_a   1.000
_cell.length_b   1.000
_cell.length_c   1.000
_cell.angle_alpha   90.00
_cell.angle_beta   90.00
_cell.angle_gamma   90.00
#
_symmetry.space_group_name_H-M   'P 1'
#
loop_
_entity.id
_entity.type
_entity.pdbx_description
1 polymer ?
#
loop_
_entity_poly.entity_id
_entity_poly.type
_entity_poly.pdbx_seq_one_letter_code
_entity_poly.pdbx_strand_id
1 'polypeptide(L)'
;MSSNVLFIFEGKRAEPNIARNLRETILERDSKIVVQTSYGMNIYNLFNKIIMDEYFDTYEFIIQELAAKLTPTDDDIAVMGIEDPSNISEIYLFFDYDCHCSNADDEKIRQMVELFNDAQDKGLLCVSYPMVEAIRHQKGHDPEYLTHSTEDLRNYKRWVNAAPEIDKQFQNWGLYTLETWSSITKQHLSRVHCLLTNTLELPSEPVCMLEVFEHQMGKHRPDNEVAVISGFPLMLLDHYGEDTFNILEIDR
;
A
#
# COMPACT_ATOMS: atom_id res chain seq x y z
N MET A 1 -6.85 -3.16 -26.43
CA MET A 1 -5.78 -4.00 -25.85
C MET A 1 -6.03 -3.99 -24.36
N SER A 2 -5.98 -5.14 -23.69
CA SER A 2 -6.06 -5.16 -22.22
C SER A 2 -4.75 -4.61 -21.66
N SER A 3 -4.84 -3.62 -20.77
CA SER A 3 -3.67 -3.11 -20.06
C SER A 3 -3.44 -3.89 -18.76
N ASN A 4 -2.20 -4.08 -18.36
CA ASN A 4 -1.85 -4.70 -17.09
C ASN A 4 -1.63 -3.65 -16.02
N VAL A 5 -2.03 -3.96 -14.79
CA VAL A 5 -1.66 -3.24 -13.58
C VAL A 5 -0.69 -4.11 -12.81
N LEU A 6 0.51 -3.62 -12.52
CA LEU A 6 1.55 -4.36 -11.82
C LEU A 6 1.57 -3.98 -10.34
N PHE A 7 1.39 -4.97 -9.46
CA PHE A 7 1.58 -4.83 -8.02
C PHE A 7 2.91 -5.43 -7.58
N ILE A 8 3.70 -4.64 -6.87
CA ILE A 8 4.99 -5.04 -6.29
C ILE A 8 4.90 -4.96 -4.77
N PHE A 9 5.11 -6.08 -4.08
CA PHE A 9 4.97 -6.17 -2.64
C PHE A 9 6.31 -6.32 -1.93
N GLU A 10 6.42 -5.74 -0.75
CA GLU A 10 7.53 -6.02 0.17
C GLU A 10 7.51 -7.48 0.61
N GLY A 11 6.38 -7.93 1.16
CA GLY A 11 6.22 -9.25 1.73
C GLY A 11 5.78 -10.33 0.74
N LYS A 12 5.97 -11.59 1.15
CA LYS A 12 5.66 -12.76 0.32
C LYS A 12 4.30 -13.39 0.63
N ARG A 13 3.57 -12.93 1.63
CA ARG A 13 2.33 -13.59 2.10
C ARG A 13 1.18 -12.64 2.35
N ALA A 14 1.37 -11.60 3.18
CA ALA A 14 0.28 -10.75 3.64
C ALA A 14 -0.29 -9.96 2.46
N GLU A 15 0.52 -9.11 1.85
CA GLU A 15 0.14 -8.23 0.76
C GLU A 15 -0.37 -9.00 -0.48
N PRO A 16 0.30 -10.09 -0.96
CA PRO A 16 -0.23 -10.88 -2.07
C PRO A 16 -1.62 -11.49 -1.80
N ASN A 17 -1.89 -11.90 -0.55
CA ASN A 17 -3.20 -12.44 -0.19
C ASN A 17 -4.28 -11.35 -0.09
N ILE A 18 -3.93 -10.18 0.43
CA ILE A 18 -4.83 -9.01 0.45
C ILE A 18 -5.17 -8.62 -0.99
N ALA A 19 -4.15 -8.48 -1.84
CA ALA A 19 -4.32 -8.10 -3.23
C ALA A 19 -5.13 -9.13 -4.04
N ARG A 20 -4.97 -10.42 -3.77
CA ARG A 20 -5.80 -11.45 -4.39
C ARG A 20 -7.27 -11.27 -4.05
N ASN A 21 -7.61 -11.09 -2.78
CA ASN A 21 -8.99 -10.82 -2.37
C ASN A 21 -9.51 -9.50 -2.96
N LEU A 22 -8.69 -8.44 -2.96
CA LEU A 22 -9.03 -7.16 -3.57
C LEU A 22 -9.35 -7.31 -5.07
N ARG A 23 -8.49 -8.04 -5.78
CA ARG A 23 -8.68 -8.33 -7.20
C ARG A 23 -10.02 -9.04 -7.44
N GLU A 24 -10.26 -10.15 -6.76
CA GLU A 24 -11.47 -10.96 -6.91
C GLU A 24 -12.75 -10.18 -6.55
N THR A 25 -12.67 -9.28 -5.55
CA THR A 25 -13.84 -8.56 -5.02
C THR A 25 -14.14 -7.28 -5.82
N ILE A 26 -13.11 -6.56 -6.27
CA ILE A 26 -13.23 -5.21 -6.85
C ILE A 26 -12.65 -5.14 -8.26
N LEU A 27 -11.36 -5.46 -8.45
CA LEU A 27 -10.62 -5.14 -9.67
C LEU A 27 -10.97 -6.03 -10.87
N GLU A 28 -11.46 -7.26 -10.67
CA GLU A 28 -11.91 -8.13 -11.79
C GLU A 28 -13.13 -7.62 -12.55
N ARG A 29 -13.77 -6.57 -12.04
CA ARG A 29 -14.85 -5.87 -12.75
C ARG A 29 -14.33 -5.00 -13.90
N ASP A 30 -13.04 -4.73 -13.93
CA ASP A 30 -12.37 -3.93 -14.94
C ASP A 30 -11.83 -4.79 -16.09
N SER A 31 -11.58 -4.14 -17.22
CA SER A 31 -10.90 -4.77 -18.36
C SER A 31 -9.39 -4.92 -18.19
N LYS A 32 -8.83 -4.41 -17.09
CA LYS A 32 -7.40 -4.48 -16.77
C LYS A 32 -7.04 -5.81 -16.12
N ILE A 33 -5.88 -6.34 -16.47
CA ILE A 33 -5.35 -7.57 -15.88
C ILE A 33 -4.38 -7.17 -14.76
N VAL A 34 -4.66 -7.60 -13.54
CA VAL A 34 -3.74 -7.39 -12.42
C VAL A 34 -2.72 -8.51 -12.37
N VAL A 35 -1.45 -8.16 -12.47
CA VAL A 35 -0.29 -9.04 -12.24
C VAL A 35 0.42 -8.60 -10.97
N GLN A 36 1.04 -9.53 -10.27
CA GLN A 36 1.65 -9.23 -8.98
C GLN A 36 2.95 -9.99 -8.76
N THR A 37 3.85 -9.39 -7.99
CA THR A 37 5.08 -10.05 -7.54
C THR A 37 5.51 -9.56 -6.16
N SER A 38 6.38 -10.33 -5.49
CA SER A 38 6.95 -9.94 -4.20
C SER A 38 8.45 -9.72 -4.32
N TYR A 39 8.88 -8.51 -3.97
CA TYR A 39 10.30 -8.15 -3.94
C TYR A 39 11.05 -8.92 -2.83
N GLY A 40 10.44 -9.02 -1.66
CA GLY A 40 10.92 -9.85 -0.55
C GLY A 40 12.01 -9.21 0.31
N MET A 41 12.21 -7.90 0.18
CA MET A 41 13.10 -7.08 1.02
C MET A 41 12.42 -5.76 1.34
N ASN A 42 12.82 -5.13 2.46
CA ASN A 42 12.24 -3.86 2.90
C ASN A 42 12.61 -2.69 1.97
N ILE A 43 11.86 -1.60 2.12
CA ILE A 43 12.01 -0.39 1.32
C ILE A 43 13.41 0.21 1.37
N TYR A 44 14.12 0.14 2.49
CA TYR A 44 15.47 0.67 2.65
C TYR A 44 16.50 -0.13 1.83
N ASN A 45 16.27 -1.44 1.65
CA ASN A 45 17.09 -2.26 0.77
C ASN A 45 16.81 -1.96 -0.71
N LEU A 46 15.57 -1.69 -1.07
CA LEU A 46 15.21 -1.23 -2.41
C LEU A 46 15.89 0.10 -2.72
N PHE A 47 15.80 1.08 -1.81
CA PHE A 47 16.48 2.37 -1.94
C PHE A 47 17.95 2.22 -2.29
N ASN A 48 18.69 1.42 -1.51
CA ASN A 48 20.13 1.25 -1.72
C ASN A 48 20.49 0.65 -3.09
N LYS A 49 19.57 -0.05 -3.75
CA LYS A 49 19.79 -0.62 -5.07
C LYS A 49 19.53 0.38 -6.21
N ILE A 50 18.56 1.25 -6.03
CA ILE A 50 18.05 2.08 -7.15
C ILE A 50 18.59 3.52 -7.14
N ILE A 51 18.98 4.06 -5.97
CA ILE A 51 19.30 5.49 -5.82
C ILE A 51 20.48 5.97 -6.69
N MET A 52 21.33 5.07 -7.12
CA MET A 52 22.51 5.38 -7.95
C MET A 52 22.24 5.17 -9.45
N ASP A 53 21.06 4.70 -9.82
CA ASP A 53 20.71 4.45 -11.22
C ASP A 53 19.95 5.65 -11.80
N GLU A 54 20.64 6.46 -12.60
CA GLU A 54 20.08 7.64 -13.26
C GLU A 54 18.98 7.30 -14.29
N TYR A 55 19.04 6.09 -14.85
CA TYR A 55 18.11 5.61 -15.89
C TYR A 55 17.17 4.52 -15.36
N PHE A 56 16.91 4.53 -14.05
CA PHE A 56 16.10 3.53 -13.39
C PHE A 56 14.72 3.36 -14.03
N ASP A 57 14.43 2.14 -14.45
CA ASP A 57 13.12 1.66 -14.87
C ASP A 57 12.63 0.57 -13.93
N THR A 58 11.43 0.75 -13.39
CA THR A 58 10.87 -0.15 -12.37
C THR A 58 10.61 -1.55 -12.90
N TYR A 59 10.06 -1.67 -14.12
CA TYR A 59 9.76 -2.98 -14.68
C TYR A 59 11.05 -3.74 -15.01
N GLU A 60 12.01 -3.11 -15.67
CA GLU A 60 13.31 -3.74 -15.98
C GLU A 60 14.03 -4.18 -14.71
N PHE A 61 14.03 -3.34 -13.67
CA PHE A 61 14.61 -3.70 -12.38
C PHE A 61 13.94 -4.93 -11.77
N ILE A 62 12.60 -4.96 -11.73
CA ILE A 62 11.85 -6.09 -11.18
C ILE A 62 12.12 -7.37 -11.98
N ILE A 63 12.15 -7.33 -13.31
CA ILE A 63 12.48 -8.49 -14.14
C ILE A 63 13.87 -9.04 -13.81
N GLN A 64 14.88 -8.17 -13.61
CA GLN A 64 16.23 -8.59 -13.21
C GLN A 64 16.22 -9.28 -11.83
N GLU A 65 15.51 -8.71 -10.85
CA GLU A 65 15.38 -9.31 -9.51
C GLU A 65 14.65 -10.67 -9.56
N LEU A 66 13.61 -10.79 -10.37
CA LEU A 66 12.85 -12.04 -10.53
C LEU A 66 13.69 -13.12 -11.22
N ALA A 67 14.45 -12.76 -12.27
CA ALA A 67 15.33 -13.68 -12.96
C ALA A 67 16.47 -14.22 -12.07
N ALA A 68 16.85 -13.48 -11.04
CA ALA A 68 17.84 -13.90 -10.05
C ALA A 68 17.29 -14.85 -8.97
N LYS A 69 15.97 -15.05 -8.87
CA LYS A 69 15.35 -15.94 -7.89
C LYS A 69 15.65 -17.40 -8.24
N LEU A 70 16.08 -18.20 -7.27
CA LEU A 70 16.30 -19.64 -7.43
C LEU A 70 14.99 -20.41 -7.67
N THR A 71 13.90 -19.95 -7.10
CA THR A 71 12.58 -20.56 -7.19
C THR A 71 11.51 -19.48 -7.38
N PRO A 72 11.29 -19.01 -8.62
CA PRO A 72 10.22 -18.08 -8.91
C PRO A 72 8.86 -18.72 -8.64
N THR A 73 7.91 -17.90 -8.17
CA THR A 73 6.50 -18.29 -7.98
C THR A 73 5.74 -18.22 -9.31
N ASP A 74 4.50 -18.75 -9.35
CA ASP A 74 3.63 -18.60 -10.52
C ASP A 74 3.34 -17.13 -10.83
N ASP A 75 3.18 -16.29 -9.79
CA ASP A 75 3.02 -14.83 -9.93
C ASP A 75 4.27 -14.20 -10.57
N ASP A 76 5.48 -14.59 -10.12
CA ASP A 76 6.74 -14.11 -10.70
C ASP A 76 6.86 -14.51 -12.18
N ILE A 77 6.48 -15.76 -12.53
CA ILE A 77 6.48 -16.25 -13.90
C ILE A 77 5.51 -15.47 -14.78
N ALA A 78 4.32 -15.14 -14.24
CA ALA A 78 3.32 -14.35 -14.96
C ALA A 78 3.86 -12.94 -15.29
N VAL A 79 4.55 -12.29 -14.34
CA VAL A 79 5.18 -10.98 -14.57
C VAL A 79 6.29 -11.06 -15.59
N MET A 80 7.19 -12.06 -15.48
CA MET A 80 8.27 -12.29 -16.45
C MET A 80 7.75 -12.67 -17.85
N GLY A 81 6.54 -13.19 -17.96
CA GLY A 81 5.90 -13.58 -19.22
C GLY A 81 5.24 -12.42 -19.98
N ILE A 82 5.30 -11.19 -19.48
CA ILE A 82 4.77 -10.01 -20.20
C ILE A 82 5.74 -9.71 -21.36
N GLU A 83 5.28 -9.97 -22.58
CA GLU A 83 6.12 -9.83 -23.79
C GLU A 83 6.42 -8.37 -24.14
N ASP A 84 5.46 -7.48 -23.88
CA ASP A 84 5.57 -6.04 -24.17
C ASP A 84 5.32 -5.21 -22.90
N PRO A 85 6.38 -4.60 -22.33
CA PRO A 85 6.27 -3.73 -21.14
C PRO A 85 5.30 -2.56 -21.32
N SER A 86 5.09 -2.08 -22.56
CA SER A 86 4.13 -0.99 -22.83
C SER A 86 2.66 -1.38 -22.55
N ASN A 87 2.38 -2.66 -22.34
CA ASN A 87 1.07 -3.14 -21.87
C ASN A 87 0.87 -2.93 -20.37
N ILE A 88 1.90 -2.52 -19.60
CA ILE A 88 1.73 -2.15 -18.19
C ILE A 88 1.32 -0.68 -18.17
N SER A 89 0.10 -0.41 -17.71
CA SER A 89 -0.44 0.94 -17.64
C SER A 89 -0.21 1.61 -16.31
N GLU A 90 -0.04 0.83 -15.24
CA GLU A 90 0.13 1.33 -13.89
C GLU A 90 0.99 0.37 -13.07
N ILE A 91 1.83 0.93 -12.20
CA ILE A 91 2.68 0.19 -11.26
C ILE A 91 2.40 0.72 -9.85
N TYR A 92 2.05 -0.17 -8.93
CA TYR A 92 1.87 0.15 -7.52
C TYR A 92 2.84 -0.65 -6.66
N LEU A 93 3.56 0.04 -5.79
CA LEU A 93 4.52 -0.55 -4.85
C LEU A 93 3.93 -0.47 -3.44
N PHE A 94 3.82 -1.61 -2.76
CA PHE A 94 3.30 -1.69 -1.40
C PHE A 94 4.41 -2.06 -0.43
N PHE A 95 4.76 -1.13 0.43
CA PHE A 95 5.83 -1.28 1.40
C PHE A 95 5.40 -0.79 2.78
N ASP A 96 6.04 -1.34 3.79
CA ASP A 96 5.86 -0.97 5.18
C ASP A 96 6.77 0.22 5.54
N TYR A 97 6.28 1.13 6.38
CA TYR A 97 7.10 2.21 6.92
C TYR A 97 8.24 1.68 7.80
N ASP A 98 7.98 0.67 8.60
CA ASP A 98 8.92 -0.20 9.32
C ASP A 98 10.12 0.52 9.95
N CYS A 99 9.86 1.67 10.61
CA CYS A 99 10.90 2.56 11.15
C CYS A 99 11.75 1.95 12.28
N HIS A 100 11.49 0.72 12.69
CA HIS A 100 12.27 -0.02 13.69
C HIS A 100 13.38 -0.91 13.09
N CYS A 101 13.47 -1.00 11.78
CA CYS A 101 14.55 -1.71 11.11
C CYS A 101 15.90 -1.06 11.39
N SER A 102 16.96 -1.85 11.44
CA SER A 102 18.31 -1.36 11.75
C SER A 102 18.88 -0.40 10.70
N ASN A 103 18.33 -0.41 9.49
CA ASN A 103 18.69 0.45 8.36
C ASN A 103 17.63 1.51 8.07
N ALA A 104 16.66 1.70 8.98
CA ALA A 104 15.60 2.69 8.84
C ALA A 104 16.17 4.12 8.79
N ASP A 105 15.63 4.91 7.87
CA ASP A 105 16.02 6.28 7.61
C ASP A 105 14.86 7.01 6.94
N ASP A 106 14.28 8.00 7.62
CA ASP A 106 13.11 8.74 7.14
C ASP A 106 13.44 9.53 5.86
N GLU A 107 14.68 9.99 5.69
CA GLU A 107 15.10 10.67 4.45
C GLU A 107 15.11 9.72 3.24
N LYS A 108 15.45 8.45 3.43
CA LYS A 108 15.36 7.45 2.36
C LYS A 108 13.92 7.21 1.94
N ILE A 109 12.99 7.12 2.90
CA ILE A 109 11.56 7.01 2.58
C ILE A 109 11.08 8.23 1.81
N ARG A 110 11.46 9.44 2.22
CA ARG A 110 11.10 10.68 1.55
C ARG A 110 11.51 10.64 0.07
N GLN A 111 12.77 10.28 -0.19
CA GLN A 111 13.29 10.15 -1.55
C GLN A 111 12.59 9.04 -2.35
N MET A 112 12.23 7.93 -1.73
CA MET A 112 11.48 6.85 -2.38
C MET A 112 10.07 7.29 -2.76
N VAL A 113 9.37 8.02 -1.89
CA VAL A 113 8.03 8.55 -2.17
C VAL A 113 8.07 9.64 -3.26
N GLU A 114 9.15 10.44 -3.30
CA GLU A 114 9.38 11.41 -4.39
C GLU A 114 9.66 10.72 -5.74
N LEU A 115 10.43 9.63 -5.73
CA LEU A 115 10.79 8.89 -6.95
C LEU A 115 9.58 8.12 -7.51
N PHE A 116 8.80 7.49 -6.63
CA PHE A 116 7.64 6.68 -6.97
C PHE A 116 6.34 7.44 -6.66
N ASN A 117 6.06 8.46 -7.43
CA ASN A 117 4.95 9.39 -7.21
C ASN A 117 3.86 9.37 -8.30
N ASP A 118 4.02 8.54 -9.32
CA ASP A 118 3.09 8.42 -10.44
C ASP A 118 2.99 6.94 -10.88
N ALA A 119 1.80 6.36 -10.76
CA ALA A 119 1.55 4.98 -11.15
C ALA A 119 1.80 4.70 -12.65
N GLN A 120 1.70 5.72 -13.49
CA GLN A 120 1.84 5.62 -14.94
C GLN A 120 3.28 5.88 -15.45
N ASP A 121 4.18 6.31 -14.55
CA ASP A 121 5.61 6.49 -14.85
C ASP A 121 6.44 5.40 -14.14
N LYS A 122 7.14 5.76 -13.08
CA LYS A 122 7.99 4.81 -12.33
C LYS A 122 7.21 3.95 -11.34
N GLY A 123 5.95 4.28 -11.11
CA GLY A 123 5.07 3.65 -10.15
C GLY A 123 4.70 4.55 -8.99
N LEU A 124 3.65 4.19 -8.26
CA LEU A 124 3.19 4.88 -7.06
C LEU A 124 3.51 4.05 -5.82
N LEU A 125 4.26 4.64 -4.89
CA LEU A 125 4.62 4.01 -3.62
C LEU A 125 3.51 4.20 -2.59
N CYS A 126 2.78 3.14 -2.32
CA CYS A 126 1.71 3.07 -1.32
C CYS A 126 2.26 2.54 0.02
N VAL A 127 2.72 3.45 0.88
CA VAL A 127 3.29 3.08 2.19
C VAL A 127 2.19 2.77 3.19
N SER A 128 2.33 1.64 3.91
CA SER A 128 1.48 1.31 5.06
C SER A 128 2.13 1.77 6.37
N TYR A 129 1.39 2.54 7.17
CA TYR A 129 1.83 3.07 8.46
C TYR A 129 1.07 2.41 9.62
N PRO A 130 1.74 1.74 10.54
CA PRO A 130 3.18 1.46 10.58
C PRO A 130 3.60 0.31 9.66
N MET A 131 2.69 -0.58 9.26
CA MET A 131 2.93 -1.73 8.38
C MET A 131 1.62 -2.29 7.82
N VAL A 132 1.67 -3.31 6.97
CA VAL A 132 0.52 -3.89 6.27
C VAL A 132 -0.65 -4.27 7.20
N GLU A 133 -0.39 -4.66 8.45
CA GLU A 133 -1.42 -4.92 9.45
C GLU A 133 -2.30 -3.72 9.78
N ALA A 134 -1.92 -2.50 9.39
CA ALA A 134 -2.76 -1.30 9.53
C ALA A 134 -4.15 -1.49 8.91
N ILE A 135 -4.26 -2.25 7.81
CA ILE A 135 -5.54 -2.57 7.17
C ILE A 135 -6.55 -3.24 8.11
N ARG A 136 -6.05 -3.97 9.13
CA ARG A 136 -6.88 -4.65 10.14
C ARG A 136 -7.19 -3.78 11.37
N HIS A 137 -6.47 -2.67 11.56
CA HIS A 137 -6.57 -1.86 12.76
C HIS A 137 -7.81 -0.96 12.69
N GLN A 138 -8.97 -1.60 12.87
CA GLN A 138 -10.30 -0.99 12.83
C GLN A 138 -11.07 -1.32 14.11
N LYS A 139 -11.77 -0.33 14.66
CA LYS A 139 -12.58 -0.48 15.88
C LYS A 139 -14.09 -0.50 15.63
N GLY A 140 -14.49 -0.51 14.38
CA GLY A 140 -15.88 -0.46 13.95
C GLY A 140 -16.00 0.03 12.51
N HIS A 141 -17.19 0.51 12.13
CA HIS A 141 -17.44 0.98 10.76
C HIS A 141 -17.31 2.51 10.60
N ASP A 142 -17.42 3.24 11.69
CA ASP A 142 -17.32 4.70 11.65
C ASP A 142 -15.86 5.15 11.60
N PRO A 143 -15.53 6.18 10.80
CA PRO A 143 -14.19 6.71 10.73
C PRO A 143 -13.68 7.20 12.10
N GLU A 144 -12.53 6.71 12.50
CA GLU A 144 -11.82 7.12 13.72
C GLU A 144 -10.37 7.45 13.39
N TYR A 145 -9.86 8.57 13.88
CA TYR A 145 -8.44 8.88 13.73
C TYR A 145 -7.64 8.07 14.74
N LEU A 146 -6.82 7.17 14.24
CA LEU A 146 -6.03 6.24 15.04
C LEU A 146 -4.55 6.51 14.85
N THR A 147 -3.82 6.56 15.96
CA THR A 147 -2.35 6.55 15.97
C THR A 147 -1.83 5.29 16.67
N HIS A 148 -0.58 4.97 16.43
CA HIS A 148 0.12 3.88 17.13
C HIS A 148 1.57 4.30 17.44
N SER A 149 2.06 3.88 18.61
CA SER A 149 3.43 4.15 19.02
C SER A 149 4.45 3.41 18.15
N THR A 150 5.48 4.12 17.71
CA THR A 150 6.59 3.53 16.96
C THR A 150 7.57 2.76 17.85
N GLU A 151 7.49 2.91 19.17
CA GLU A 151 8.35 2.20 20.14
C GLU A 151 7.96 0.72 20.26
N ASP A 152 6.69 0.36 20.00
CA ASP A 152 6.17 -1.01 20.14
C ASP A 152 5.85 -1.71 18.80
N LEU A 153 6.44 -1.27 17.71
CA LEU A 153 6.15 -1.84 16.38
C LEU A 153 6.49 -3.33 16.24
N ARG A 154 7.49 -3.82 16.99
CA ARG A 154 7.84 -5.25 17.00
C ARG A 154 6.69 -6.15 17.47
N ASN A 155 5.78 -5.61 18.27
CA ASN A 155 4.60 -6.30 18.79
C ASN A 155 3.32 -5.95 18.02
N TYR A 156 3.33 -4.94 17.16
CA TYR A 156 2.15 -4.39 16.50
C TYR A 156 1.31 -5.48 15.82
N LYS A 157 1.93 -6.32 15.02
CA LYS A 157 1.25 -7.45 14.35
C LYS A 157 0.56 -8.39 15.33
N ARG A 158 1.24 -8.73 16.44
CA ARG A 158 0.64 -9.59 17.48
C ARG A 158 -0.49 -8.88 18.18
N TRP A 159 -0.28 -7.61 18.48
CA TRP A 159 -1.27 -6.79 19.16
C TRP A 159 -2.54 -6.62 18.30
N VAL A 160 -2.44 -6.23 17.05
CA VAL A 160 -3.58 -6.13 16.12
C VAL A 160 -4.37 -7.42 16.04
N ASN A 161 -3.70 -8.58 16.06
CA ASN A 161 -4.36 -9.88 16.01
C ASN A 161 -5.08 -10.27 17.31
N ALA A 162 -4.72 -9.71 18.45
CA ALA A 162 -5.18 -10.15 19.76
C ALA A 162 -5.98 -9.09 20.53
N ALA A 163 -5.88 -7.81 20.15
CA ALA A 163 -6.52 -6.70 20.85
C ALA A 163 -8.06 -6.82 20.78
N PRO A 164 -8.74 -6.82 21.93
CA PRO A 164 -10.19 -6.98 21.98
C PRO A 164 -10.97 -5.81 21.38
N GLU A 165 -10.35 -4.64 21.28
CA GLU A 165 -10.91 -3.44 20.66
C GLU A 165 -10.90 -3.48 19.13
N ILE A 166 -10.12 -4.39 18.51
CA ILE A 166 -10.08 -4.58 17.06
C ILE A 166 -11.25 -5.48 16.64
N ASP A 167 -12.05 -5.00 15.71
CA ASP A 167 -13.18 -5.76 15.22
C ASP A 167 -12.74 -7.01 14.43
N LYS A 168 -13.30 -8.15 14.80
CA LYS A 168 -12.93 -9.47 14.26
C LYS A 168 -13.21 -9.62 12.78
N GLN A 169 -14.16 -8.89 12.21
CA GLN A 169 -14.46 -8.94 10.78
C GLN A 169 -13.28 -8.50 9.91
N PHE A 170 -12.40 -7.62 10.45
CA PHE A 170 -11.22 -7.15 9.75
C PHE A 170 -10.00 -8.06 9.91
N GLN A 171 -10.07 -9.12 10.74
CA GLN A 171 -8.91 -9.96 11.05
C GLN A 171 -8.51 -10.90 9.92
N ASN A 172 -9.44 -11.32 9.06
CA ASN A 172 -9.17 -12.28 7.99
C ASN A 172 -9.34 -11.64 6.61
N TRP A 173 -8.27 -11.08 6.08
CA TRP A 173 -8.26 -10.43 4.76
C TRP A 173 -8.66 -11.34 3.59
N GLY A 174 -8.51 -12.66 3.70
CA GLY A 174 -9.00 -13.61 2.69
C GLY A 174 -10.53 -13.74 2.62
N LEU A 175 -11.25 -13.15 3.58
CA LEU A 175 -12.72 -13.16 3.65
C LEU A 175 -13.35 -11.77 3.50
N TYR A 176 -12.58 -10.76 3.11
CA TYR A 176 -13.13 -9.43 2.91
C TYR A 176 -14.16 -9.43 1.78
N THR A 177 -15.33 -8.91 2.09
CA THR A 177 -16.43 -8.64 1.14
C THR A 177 -16.34 -7.21 0.62
N LEU A 178 -17.18 -6.86 -0.35
CA LEU A 178 -17.30 -5.48 -0.81
C LEU A 178 -17.63 -4.52 0.35
N GLU A 179 -18.54 -4.90 1.24
CA GLU A 179 -18.90 -4.13 2.45
C GLU A 179 -17.68 -3.94 3.37
N THR A 180 -16.87 -4.99 3.57
CA THR A 180 -15.65 -4.91 4.37
C THR A 180 -14.64 -3.95 3.73
N TRP A 181 -14.43 -4.05 2.42
CA TRP A 181 -13.57 -3.13 1.67
C TRP A 181 -14.08 -1.69 1.70
N SER A 182 -15.40 -1.50 1.56
CA SER A 182 -16.06 -0.18 1.72
C SER A 182 -15.71 0.44 3.08
N SER A 183 -15.93 -0.32 4.16
CA SER A 183 -15.63 0.15 5.51
C SER A 183 -14.15 0.46 5.73
N ILE A 184 -13.24 -0.43 5.30
CA ILE A 184 -11.79 -0.22 5.38
C ILE A 184 -11.38 1.03 4.61
N THR A 185 -11.84 1.17 3.37
CA THR A 185 -11.48 2.29 2.50
C THR A 185 -11.97 3.61 3.09
N LYS A 186 -13.23 3.67 3.50
CA LYS A 186 -13.81 4.86 4.16
C LYS A 186 -12.96 5.30 5.36
N GLN A 187 -12.61 4.37 6.24
CA GLN A 187 -11.85 4.68 7.46
C GLN A 187 -10.45 5.19 7.15
N HIS A 188 -9.70 4.50 6.28
CA HIS A 188 -8.32 4.89 5.98
C HIS A 188 -8.25 6.19 5.19
N LEU A 189 -9.15 6.42 4.23
CA LEU A 189 -9.20 7.67 3.48
C LEU A 189 -9.59 8.84 4.39
N SER A 190 -10.55 8.66 5.32
CA SER A 190 -10.88 9.70 6.31
C SER A 190 -9.70 9.97 7.26
N ARG A 191 -8.90 8.96 7.63
CA ARG A 191 -7.68 9.16 8.45
C ARG A 191 -6.63 9.97 7.70
N VAL A 192 -6.41 9.66 6.42
CA VAL A 192 -5.48 10.43 5.58
C VAL A 192 -5.98 11.87 5.44
N HIS A 193 -7.25 12.08 5.15
CA HIS A 193 -7.81 13.42 5.08
C HIS A 193 -7.66 14.18 6.41
N CYS A 194 -7.89 13.51 7.54
CA CYS A 194 -7.68 14.09 8.86
C CYS A 194 -6.19 14.40 9.15
N LEU A 195 -5.28 13.54 8.71
CA LEU A 195 -3.85 13.81 8.82
C LEU A 195 -3.46 15.11 8.10
N LEU A 196 -4.01 15.33 6.91
CA LEU A 196 -3.70 16.48 6.06
C LEU A 196 -4.46 17.75 6.48
N THR A 197 -5.75 17.64 6.84
CA THR A 197 -6.67 18.80 7.00
C THR A 197 -7.20 19.00 8.42
N ASN A 198 -7.02 18.04 9.32
CA ASN A 198 -7.60 17.95 10.68
C ASN A 198 -9.12 17.69 10.70
N THR A 199 -9.74 17.22 9.61
CA THR A 199 -11.16 16.83 9.55
C THR A 199 -11.30 15.38 9.09
N LEU A 200 -12.22 14.61 9.71
CA LEU A 200 -12.50 13.20 9.37
C LEU A 200 -13.47 13.08 8.19
N GLU A 201 -13.26 13.87 7.15
CA GLU A 201 -14.02 13.81 5.90
C GLU A 201 -13.32 12.87 4.91
N LEU A 202 -13.95 12.58 3.79
CA LEU A 202 -13.34 11.83 2.69
C LEU A 202 -12.62 12.82 1.75
N PRO A 203 -11.44 12.48 1.23
CA PRO A 203 -10.77 13.28 0.22
C PRO A 203 -11.60 13.28 -1.07
N SER A 204 -11.59 14.41 -1.79
CA SER A 204 -12.27 14.55 -3.08
C SER A 204 -11.42 14.08 -4.27
N GLU A 205 -10.11 14.01 -4.08
CA GLU A 205 -9.12 13.71 -5.11
C GLU A 205 -8.05 12.75 -4.57
N PRO A 206 -7.30 12.04 -5.44
CA PRO A 206 -6.12 11.31 -5.02
C PRO A 206 -5.17 12.14 -4.17
N VAL A 207 -4.59 11.54 -3.16
CA VAL A 207 -3.72 12.24 -2.21
C VAL A 207 -2.25 12.08 -2.60
N CYS A 208 -1.46 13.13 -2.43
CA CYS A 208 -0.02 13.09 -2.65
C CYS A 208 0.65 12.27 -1.54
N MET A 209 1.33 11.17 -1.91
CA MET A 209 2.00 10.30 -0.93
C MET A 209 3.13 11.01 -0.19
N LEU A 210 3.80 11.98 -0.82
CA LEU A 210 4.82 12.79 -0.16
C LEU A 210 4.20 13.67 0.93
N GLU A 211 3.05 14.30 0.68
CA GLU A 211 2.35 15.08 1.71
C GLU A 211 1.90 14.21 2.88
N VAL A 212 1.40 13.00 2.60
CA VAL A 212 1.06 12.03 3.66
C VAL A 212 2.28 11.72 4.51
N PHE A 213 3.42 11.43 3.88
CA PHE A 213 4.67 11.16 4.59
C PHE A 213 5.15 12.37 5.42
N GLU A 214 5.19 13.56 4.83
CA GLU A 214 5.65 14.77 5.53
C GLU A 214 4.76 15.13 6.72
N HIS A 215 3.43 14.95 6.59
CA HIS A 215 2.52 15.15 7.71
C HIS A 215 2.68 14.09 8.81
N GLN A 216 2.96 12.82 8.46
CA GLN A 216 3.35 11.80 9.44
C GLN A 216 4.60 12.24 10.23
N MET A 217 5.64 12.70 9.51
CA MET A 217 6.90 13.13 10.12
C MET A 217 6.73 14.39 10.97
N GLY A 218 5.94 15.35 10.52
CA GLY A 218 5.74 16.62 11.22
C GLY A 218 4.80 16.53 12.43
N LYS A 219 3.73 15.73 12.34
CA LYS A 219 2.69 15.68 13.38
C LYS A 219 2.90 14.57 14.41
N HIS A 220 3.38 13.40 14.00
CA HIS A 220 3.36 12.20 14.84
C HIS A 220 4.75 11.68 15.24
N ARG A 221 5.72 11.76 14.34
CA ARG A 221 7.08 11.27 14.65
C ARG A 221 7.75 11.96 15.84
N PRO A 222 7.57 13.28 16.09
CA PRO A 222 8.12 13.90 17.30
C PRO A 222 7.63 13.28 18.61
N ASP A 223 6.42 12.70 18.60
CA ASP A 223 5.81 12.03 19.76
C ASP A 223 6.02 10.50 19.72
N ASN A 224 6.87 9.99 18.84
CA ASN A 224 7.07 8.55 18.60
C ASN A 224 5.79 7.81 18.20
N GLU A 225 4.96 8.44 17.39
CA GLU A 225 3.73 7.86 16.85
C GLU A 225 3.71 7.89 15.33
N VAL A 226 2.74 7.18 14.75
CA VAL A 226 2.29 7.31 13.36
C VAL A 226 0.77 7.20 13.31
N ALA A 227 0.12 7.93 12.41
CA ALA A 227 -1.28 7.68 12.08
C ALA A 227 -1.39 6.33 11.36
N VAL A 228 -2.41 5.53 11.73
CA VAL A 228 -2.60 4.18 11.19
C VAL A 228 -3.27 4.25 9.83
N ILE A 229 -2.47 4.04 8.77
CA ILE A 229 -2.91 4.18 7.38
C ILE A 229 -2.45 2.94 6.58
N SER A 230 -3.35 2.36 5.79
CA SER A 230 -3.02 1.27 4.84
C SER A 230 -2.83 1.83 3.44
N GLY A 231 -1.83 1.32 2.71
CA GLY A 231 -1.56 1.69 1.32
C GLY A 231 -2.63 1.21 0.32
N PHE A 232 -3.39 0.15 0.63
CA PHE A 232 -4.41 -0.38 -0.30
C PHE A 232 -5.56 0.59 -0.58
N PRO A 233 -6.19 1.24 0.42
CA PRO A 233 -7.18 2.29 0.17
C PRO A 233 -6.65 3.48 -0.61
N LEU A 234 -5.37 3.85 -0.41
CA LEU A 234 -4.73 4.93 -1.15
C LEU A 234 -4.58 4.57 -2.63
N MET A 235 -4.14 3.34 -2.91
CA MET A 235 -4.08 2.80 -4.27
C MET A 235 -5.47 2.79 -4.94
N LEU A 236 -6.54 2.38 -4.23
CA LEU A 236 -7.89 2.39 -4.79
C LEU A 236 -8.33 3.81 -5.19
N LEU A 237 -8.05 4.81 -4.35
CA LEU A 237 -8.36 6.19 -4.65
C LEU A 237 -7.54 6.73 -5.83
N ASP A 238 -6.27 6.33 -5.95
CA ASP A 238 -5.44 6.72 -7.09
C ASP A 238 -5.93 6.07 -8.40
N HIS A 239 -6.22 4.77 -8.35
CA HIS A 239 -6.64 3.97 -9.51
C HIS A 239 -8.00 4.38 -10.08
N TYR A 240 -8.99 4.61 -9.22
CA TYR A 240 -10.37 4.92 -9.61
C TYR A 240 -10.75 6.40 -9.47
N GLY A 241 -9.92 7.22 -8.82
CA GLY A 241 -10.28 8.59 -8.50
C GLY A 241 -11.58 8.66 -7.69
N GLU A 242 -12.46 9.58 -8.07
CA GLU A 242 -13.77 9.77 -7.43
C GLU A 242 -14.71 8.55 -7.56
N ASP A 243 -14.52 7.72 -8.60
CA ASP A 243 -15.35 6.52 -8.80
C ASP A 243 -15.13 5.46 -7.71
N THR A 244 -14.03 5.56 -6.94
CA THR A 244 -13.78 4.72 -5.75
C THR A 244 -15.01 4.65 -4.84
N PHE A 245 -15.66 5.79 -4.58
CA PHE A 245 -16.79 5.86 -3.67
C PHE A 245 -18.04 5.20 -4.24
N ASN A 246 -18.26 5.34 -5.54
CA ASN A 246 -19.37 4.68 -6.24
C ASN A 246 -19.17 3.15 -6.31
N ILE A 247 -17.96 2.71 -6.65
CA ILE A 247 -17.60 1.28 -6.79
C ILE A 247 -17.73 0.56 -5.45
N LEU A 248 -17.34 1.24 -4.37
CA LEU A 248 -17.37 0.70 -3.00
C LEU A 248 -18.66 1.02 -2.24
N GLU A 249 -19.63 1.67 -2.87
CA GLU A 249 -20.90 2.05 -2.24
C GLU A 249 -20.70 2.88 -0.94
N ILE A 250 -19.72 3.81 -0.96
CA ILE A 250 -19.39 4.67 0.18
C ILE A 250 -20.19 5.97 0.08
N ASP A 251 -21.05 6.23 1.06
CA ASP A 251 -21.71 7.53 1.23
C ASP A 251 -20.68 8.59 1.65
N ARG A 252 -20.70 9.74 0.93
CA ARG A 252 -19.84 10.91 1.19
C ARG A 252 -20.43 11.84 2.25
#